data_b95f1c5d2c3ea619aa98ced9a057e7d4
#
_entry.id   b95f1c5d2c3ea619aa98ced9a057e7d4
#
_cell.length_a   1.000
_cell.length_b   1.000
_cell.length_c   1.000
_cell.angle_alpha   90.00
_cell.angle_beta   90.00
_cell.angle_gamma   90.00
#
_symmetry.space_group_name_H-M   'P 1'
#
loop_
_entity.id
_entity.type
_entity.pdbx_description
1 polymer ?
#
loop_
_entity_poly.entity_id
_entity_poly.type
_entity_poly.pdbx_seq_one_letter_code
_entity_poly.pdbx_strand_id
1 'polypeptide(L)'
;MHKRVIRRFCELKIRIIKGLLICIQLTLRIYAPLIIKQLNNQGRRPEQVYFSWMRGYASANFFLKSLSLIFGVDLSKMQLIGDDDFKKVETFQRTAKADLEIAVPNNKRIRIEMQSGFTGINDIKQHKVLEAKRTYEQFKVPTMAIHYDLYNGQVAFLRLDAIKESDMNWITRQQMEGQTVFNIDQNYFTWKLTEPPVSFDLMGKELL
;
A
#
# COMPACT_ATOMS: atom_id res chain seq x y z
N MET A 1 -33.32 1.44 14.49
CA MET A 1 -32.12 0.94 13.77
C MET A 1 -31.94 1.57 12.39
N HIS A 2 -32.97 1.83 11.61
CA HIS A 2 -32.92 2.35 10.22
C HIS A 2 -32.27 3.73 10.04
N LYS A 3 -32.55 4.70 10.92
CA LYS A 3 -32.01 6.09 10.80
C LYS A 3 -30.48 6.18 10.92
N ARG A 4 -29.83 5.34 11.74
CA ARG A 4 -28.35 5.31 11.89
C ARG A 4 -27.63 4.75 10.66
N VAL A 5 -28.24 3.75 10.00
CA VAL A 5 -27.67 3.14 8.79
C VAL A 5 -27.72 4.14 7.63
N ILE A 6 -28.85 4.82 7.44
CA ILE A 6 -29.03 5.84 6.39
C ILE A 6 -28.04 6.99 6.58
N ARG A 7 -27.86 7.48 7.83
CA ARG A 7 -26.90 8.55 8.12
C ARG A 7 -25.46 8.15 7.80
N ARG A 8 -25.03 6.95 8.17
CA ARG A 8 -23.70 6.43 7.79
C ARG A 8 -23.51 6.29 6.27
N PHE A 9 -24.54 5.85 5.55
CA PHE A 9 -24.52 5.78 4.09
C PHE A 9 -24.40 7.17 3.43
N CYS A 10 -25.10 8.16 3.95
CA CYS A 10 -25.00 9.56 3.47
C CYS A 10 -23.61 10.16 3.78
N GLU A 11 -23.07 9.91 4.97
CA GLU A 11 -21.72 10.37 5.34
C GLU A 11 -20.64 9.71 4.47
N LEU A 12 -20.79 8.42 4.13
CA LEU A 12 -19.89 7.70 3.22
C LEU A 12 -19.96 8.26 1.80
N LYS A 13 -21.18 8.50 1.27
CA LYS A 13 -21.36 9.12 -0.05
C LYS A 13 -20.72 10.51 -0.11
N ILE A 14 -20.90 11.34 0.92
CA ILE A 14 -20.31 12.68 1.00
C ILE A 14 -18.78 12.62 1.04
N ARG A 15 -18.20 11.65 1.75
CA ARG A 15 -16.74 11.45 1.78
C ARG A 15 -16.19 11.00 0.42
N ILE A 16 -16.89 10.10 -0.27
CA ILE A 16 -16.52 9.65 -1.62
C ILE A 16 -16.58 10.81 -2.60
N ILE A 17 -17.64 11.62 -2.57
CA ILE A 17 -17.78 12.79 -3.47
C ILE A 17 -16.72 13.84 -3.14
N LYS A 18 -16.42 14.13 -1.89
CA LYS A 18 -15.32 15.04 -1.52
C LYS A 18 -13.97 14.50 -1.97
N GLY A 19 -13.70 13.21 -1.80
CA GLY A 19 -12.50 12.56 -2.31
C GLY A 19 -12.39 12.69 -3.83
N LEU A 20 -13.48 12.44 -4.56
CA LEU A 20 -13.53 12.58 -6.02
C LEU A 20 -13.30 14.02 -6.47
N LEU A 21 -13.89 15.00 -5.80
CA LEU A 21 -13.68 16.44 -6.07
C LEU A 21 -12.23 16.86 -5.81
N ILE A 22 -11.61 16.39 -4.74
CA ILE A 22 -10.19 16.63 -4.47
C ILE A 22 -9.32 15.99 -5.56
N CYS A 23 -9.64 14.77 -5.98
CA CYS A 23 -8.96 14.10 -7.09
C CYS A 23 -9.09 14.90 -8.39
N ILE A 24 -10.29 15.39 -8.72
CA ILE A 24 -10.53 16.21 -9.91
C ILE A 24 -9.78 17.54 -9.84
N GLN A 25 -9.79 18.22 -8.69
CA GLN A 25 -9.05 19.48 -8.50
C GLN A 25 -7.54 19.29 -8.58
N LEU A 26 -7.00 18.22 -8.00
CA LEU A 26 -5.59 17.85 -8.11
C LEU A 26 -5.24 17.49 -9.55
N THR A 27 -6.11 16.73 -10.24
CA THR A 27 -5.94 16.38 -11.65
C THR A 27 -5.86 17.64 -12.51
N LEU A 28 -6.79 18.59 -12.35
CA LEU A 28 -6.78 19.83 -13.11
C LEU A 28 -5.57 20.72 -12.80
N ARG A 29 -5.10 20.76 -11.54
CA ARG A 29 -3.92 21.54 -11.16
C ARG A 29 -2.61 20.94 -11.67
N ILE A 30 -2.51 19.61 -11.74
CA ILE A 30 -1.29 18.90 -12.13
C ILE A 30 -1.23 18.70 -13.63
N TYR A 31 -2.38 18.43 -14.29
CA TYR A 31 -2.43 18.19 -15.74
C TYR A 31 -2.34 19.44 -16.60
N ALA A 32 -2.82 20.57 -16.11
CA ALA A 32 -2.76 21.82 -16.87
C ALA A 32 -1.32 22.29 -17.23
N PRO A 33 -0.29 22.05 -16.39
CA PRO A 33 1.10 22.39 -16.73
C PRO A 33 1.89 21.24 -17.36
N LEU A 34 1.40 20.00 -17.33
CA LEU A 34 2.18 18.84 -17.76
C LEU A 34 1.83 18.45 -19.20
N ILE A 35 2.42 19.13 -20.18
CA ILE A 35 2.53 18.59 -21.55
C ILE A 35 3.60 17.48 -21.49
N ILE A 36 3.26 16.36 -20.88
CA ILE A 36 4.20 15.26 -20.73
C ILE A 36 4.13 14.41 -21.98
N LYS A 37 5.10 14.62 -22.86
CA LYS A 37 5.33 13.78 -24.04
C LYS A 37 6.16 12.53 -23.74
N GLN A 38 6.69 12.41 -22.50
CA GLN A 38 7.63 11.36 -22.13
C GLN A 38 6.99 10.31 -21.24
N LEU A 39 7.42 9.06 -21.41
CA LEU A 39 7.12 7.98 -20.49
C LEU A 39 7.99 8.14 -19.23
N ASN A 40 7.51 7.68 -18.08
CA ASN A 40 8.34 7.64 -16.88
C ASN A 40 9.46 6.57 -17.00
N ASN A 41 10.33 6.50 -15.99
CA ASN A 41 11.44 5.52 -15.93
C ASN A 41 10.98 4.04 -15.90
N GLN A 42 9.68 3.78 -15.87
CA GLN A 42 9.07 2.44 -15.93
C GLN A 42 8.27 2.21 -17.23
N GLY A 43 8.42 3.07 -18.20
CA GLY A 43 7.72 2.98 -19.49
C GLY A 43 6.22 3.27 -19.44
N ARG A 44 5.73 3.95 -18.39
CA ARG A 44 4.31 4.25 -18.21
C ARG A 44 3.98 5.66 -18.67
N ARG A 45 2.76 5.81 -19.19
CA ARG A 45 2.20 7.14 -19.51
C ARG A 45 1.85 7.93 -18.24
N PRO A 46 1.88 9.27 -18.31
CA PRO A 46 1.58 10.14 -17.17
C PRO A 46 0.28 9.80 -16.45
N GLU A 47 -0.80 9.57 -17.19
CA GLU A 47 -2.10 9.23 -16.62
C GLU A 47 -2.07 7.92 -15.83
N GLN A 48 -1.36 6.91 -16.33
CA GLN A 48 -1.23 5.63 -15.63
C GLN A 48 -0.47 5.76 -14.31
N VAL A 49 0.59 6.59 -14.31
CA VAL A 49 1.35 6.86 -13.08
C VAL A 49 0.51 7.66 -12.11
N TYR A 50 -0.17 8.71 -12.59
CA TYR A 50 -1.04 9.54 -11.76
C TYR A 50 -2.13 8.71 -11.06
N PHE A 51 -2.88 7.90 -11.81
CA PHE A 51 -3.91 7.04 -11.22
C PHE A 51 -3.35 6.01 -10.24
N SER A 52 -2.17 5.47 -10.52
CA SER A 52 -1.48 4.57 -9.61
C SER A 52 -1.13 5.27 -8.29
N TRP A 53 -0.59 6.49 -8.36
CA TRP A 53 -0.25 7.30 -7.17
C TRP A 53 -1.49 7.70 -6.39
N MET A 54 -2.53 8.19 -7.06
CA MET A 54 -3.79 8.56 -6.40
C MET A 54 -4.42 7.39 -5.66
N ARG A 55 -4.39 6.20 -6.26
CA ARG A 55 -4.87 4.99 -5.60
C ARG A 55 -4.03 4.64 -4.37
N GLY A 56 -2.70 4.67 -4.48
CA GLY A 56 -1.78 4.44 -3.38
C GLY A 56 -2.01 5.43 -2.23
N TYR A 57 -2.05 6.72 -2.55
CA TYR A 57 -2.33 7.78 -1.58
C TYR A 57 -3.69 7.61 -0.89
N ALA A 58 -4.76 7.37 -1.65
CA ALA A 58 -6.09 7.17 -1.09
C ALA A 58 -6.14 5.94 -0.16
N SER A 59 -5.51 4.84 -0.57
CA SER A 59 -5.43 3.62 0.25
C SER A 59 -4.61 3.87 1.52
N ALA A 60 -3.44 4.50 1.41
CA ALA A 60 -2.61 4.82 2.56
C ALA A 60 -3.38 5.67 3.58
N ASN A 61 -3.98 6.78 3.14
CA ASN A 61 -4.74 7.66 4.04
C ASN A 61 -5.98 7.00 4.64
N PHE A 62 -6.67 6.15 3.88
CA PHE A 62 -7.86 5.44 4.37
C PHE A 62 -7.49 4.45 5.48
N PHE A 63 -6.39 3.73 5.33
CA PHE A 63 -5.99 2.67 6.25
C PHE A 63 -5.04 3.13 7.37
N LEU A 64 -4.51 4.36 7.34
CA LEU A 64 -3.59 4.86 8.38
C LEU A 64 -4.12 4.67 9.80
N LYS A 65 -5.40 4.94 10.03
CA LYS A 65 -6.01 4.77 11.35
C LYS A 65 -6.08 3.29 11.76
N SER A 66 -6.37 2.41 10.85
CA SER A 66 -6.37 0.97 11.10
C SER A 66 -4.96 0.48 11.41
N LEU A 67 -3.94 0.97 10.68
CA LEU A 67 -2.53 0.65 10.95
C LEU A 67 -2.08 1.16 12.30
N SER A 68 -2.51 2.37 12.71
CA SER A 68 -2.26 2.90 14.05
C SER A 68 -2.78 1.97 15.15
N LEU A 69 -3.99 1.45 14.98
CA LEU A 69 -4.58 0.47 15.91
C LEU A 69 -3.84 -0.88 15.87
N ILE A 70 -3.50 -1.38 14.70
CA ILE A 70 -2.80 -2.66 14.52
C ILE A 70 -1.43 -2.62 15.21
N PHE A 71 -0.64 -1.58 14.96
CA PHE A 71 0.72 -1.47 15.50
C PHE A 71 0.78 -0.83 16.89
N GLY A 72 -0.34 -0.36 17.45
CA GLY A 72 -0.37 0.29 18.74
C GLY A 72 0.47 1.58 18.80
N VAL A 73 0.57 2.31 17.68
CA VAL A 73 1.40 3.52 17.58
C VAL A 73 0.55 4.72 17.18
N ASP A 74 0.93 5.90 17.66
CA ASP A 74 0.30 7.16 17.25
C ASP A 74 0.58 7.47 15.77
N LEU A 75 -0.38 8.14 15.11
CA LEU A 75 -0.26 8.53 13.70
C LEU A 75 0.97 9.41 13.43
N SER A 76 1.42 10.20 14.41
CA SER A 76 2.61 11.04 14.30
C SER A 76 3.92 10.24 14.15
N LYS A 77 3.90 8.96 14.52
CA LYS A 77 5.04 8.04 14.36
C LYS A 77 5.02 7.26 13.05
N MET A 78 4.06 7.55 12.18
CA MET A 78 3.92 6.96 10.86
C MET A 78 4.36 7.98 9.81
N GLN A 79 5.45 7.69 9.12
CA GLN A 79 6.01 8.57 8.10
C GLN A 79 5.80 7.96 6.70
N LEU A 80 5.17 8.69 5.80
CA LEU A 80 5.17 8.38 4.37
C LEU A 80 6.58 8.61 3.82
N ILE A 81 7.19 7.57 3.27
CA ILE A 81 8.56 7.60 2.72
C ILE A 81 8.61 7.28 1.23
N GLY A 82 7.53 6.72 0.70
CA GLY A 82 7.36 6.39 -0.71
C GLY A 82 6.97 7.59 -1.57
N ASP A 83 6.70 7.31 -2.84
CA ASP A 83 6.30 8.34 -3.82
C ASP A 83 4.83 8.79 -3.68
N ASP A 84 4.07 8.16 -2.79
CA ASP A 84 2.64 8.45 -2.56
C ASP A 84 2.41 9.75 -1.76
N ASP A 85 3.49 10.47 -1.40
CA ASP A 85 3.43 11.80 -0.78
C ASP A 85 3.31 12.95 -1.83
N PHE A 86 3.26 12.65 -3.11
CA PHE A 86 3.20 13.58 -4.25
C PHE A 86 4.35 14.57 -4.40
N LYS A 87 5.42 14.49 -3.60
CA LYS A 87 6.55 15.43 -3.69
C LYS A 87 7.33 15.33 -4.99
N LYS A 88 7.20 14.21 -5.70
CA LYS A 88 7.94 13.92 -6.94
C LYS A 88 7.07 13.94 -8.21
N VAL A 89 5.87 14.46 -8.12
CA VAL A 89 4.95 14.54 -9.27
C VAL A 89 5.56 15.32 -10.42
N GLU A 90 6.30 16.40 -10.12
CA GLU A 90 6.94 17.26 -11.13
C GLU A 90 8.04 16.54 -11.91
N THR A 91 8.82 15.69 -11.26
CA THR A 91 9.89 14.93 -11.92
C THR A 91 9.36 13.70 -12.63
N PHE A 92 8.14 13.27 -12.31
CA PHE A 92 7.49 12.10 -12.89
C PHE A 92 8.30 10.79 -12.76
N GLN A 93 9.21 10.74 -11.78
CA GLN A 93 10.06 9.56 -11.53
C GLN A 93 9.67 8.88 -10.23
N ARG A 94 9.70 7.55 -10.25
CA ARG A 94 9.46 6.73 -9.05
C ARG A 94 10.77 6.20 -8.48
N THR A 95 10.86 6.19 -7.15
CA THR A 95 11.92 5.51 -6.43
C THR A 95 11.38 4.21 -5.83
N ALA A 96 12.21 3.16 -5.84
CA ALA A 96 11.86 1.89 -5.21
C ALA A 96 12.04 2.02 -3.69
N LYS A 97 11.01 2.51 -3.01
CA LYS A 97 10.95 2.60 -1.55
C LYS A 97 9.63 2.01 -1.08
N ALA A 98 9.59 1.55 0.17
CA ALA A 98 8.34 1.23 0.85
C ALA A 98 7.48 2.49 1.01
N ASP A 99 6.18 2.31 1.22
CA ASP A 99 5.24 3.44 1.27
C ASP A 99 5.29 4.17 2.62
N LEU A 100 5.47 3.43 3.73
CA LEU A 100 5.48 3.95 5.10
C LEU A 100 6.69 3.48 5.87
N GLU A 101 7.15 4.28 6.82
CA GLU A 101 8.02 3.86 7.92
C GLU A 101 7.32 4.13 9.25
N ILE A 102 7.29 3.15 10.13
CA ILE A 102 6.65 3.20 11.44
C ILE A 102 7.72 3.06 12.51
N ALA A 103 7.76 4.00 13.45
CA ALA A 103 8.56 3.89 14.66
C ALA A 103 7.76 3.12 15.71
N VAL A 104 8.18 1.90 16.01
CA VAL A 104 7.58 1.05 17.07
C VAL A 104 8.36 1.18 18.38
N PRO A 105 7.82 0.69 19.52
CA PRO A 105 8.50 0.74 20.81
C PRO A 105 9.94 0.20 20.73
N ASN A 106 10.81 0.65 21.66
CA ASN A 106 12.24 0.32 21.73
C ASN A 106 13.09 0.87 20.58
N ASN A 107 12.71 2.00 19.99
CA ASN A 107 13.40 2.66 18.88
C ASN A 107 13.60 1.78 17.63
N LYS A 108 12.82 0.73 17.49
CA LYS A 108 12.80 -0.08 16.30
C LYS A 108 11.98 0.63 15.21
N ARG A 109 12.33 0.35 13.96
CA ARG A 109 11.59 0.84 12.79
C ARG A 109 11.14 -0.33 11.95
N ILE A 110 9.97 -0.19 11.34
CA ILE A 110 9.40 -1.16 10.40
C ILE A 110 9.01 -0.38 9.14
N ARG A 111 9.36 -0.87 7.98
CA ARG A 111 8.84 -0.37 6.72
C ARG A 111 7.59 -1.13 6.33
N ILE A 112 6.62 -0.42 5.78
CA ILE A 112 5.37 -0.97 5.31
C ILE A 112 5.25 -0.71 3.82
N GLU A 113 5.05 -1.77 3.06
CA GLU A 113 4.63 -1.74 1.66
C GLU A 113 3.12 -1.98 1.62
N MET A 114 2.37 -0.98 1.20
CA MET A 114 0.92 -1.07 1.11
C MET A 114 0.48 -1.41 -0.30
N GLN A 115 -0.32 -2.44 -0.43
CA GLN A 115 -0.89 -2.82 -1.71
C GLN A 115 -2.41 -3.02 -1.61
N SER A 116 -3.11 -2.76 -2.71
CA SER A 116 -4.54 -3.04 -2.80
C SER A 116 -4.88 -3.66 -4.15
N GLY A 117 -5.71 -4.70 -4.13
CA GLY A 117 -6.23 -5.39 -5.30
C GLY A 117 -7.75 -5.41 -5.32
N PHE A 118 -8.34 -5.35 -6.53
CA PHE A 118 -9.79 -5.35 -6.74
C PHE A 118 -10.26 -6.53 -7.60
N THR A 119 -9.38 -7.48 -7.90
CA THR A 119 -9.65 -8.57 -8.84
C THR A 119 -9.48 -9.96 -8.23
N GLY A 120 -9.14 -10.04 -6.93
CA GLY A 120 -8.77 -11.30 -6.28
C GLY A 120 -7.40 -11.84 -6.70
N ILE A 121 -6.63 -11.07 -7.48
CA ILE A 121 -5.22 -11.38 -7.81
C ILE A 121 -4.35 -10.71 -6.75
N ASN A 122 -3.67 -11.52 -5.96
CA ASN A 122 -2.93 -11.09 -4.79
C ASN A 122 -1.43 -11.32 -5.01
N ASP A 123 -0.82 -10.45 -5.82
CA ASP A 123 0.56 -10.60 -6.25
C ASP A 123 1.44 -9.46 -5.71
N ILE A 124 2.64 -9.79 -5.24
CA ILE A 124 3.70 -8.84 -4.87
C ILE A 124 4.80 -8.88 -5.91
N LYS A 125 5.24 -7.72 -6.38
CA LYS A 125 6.30 -7.61 -7.37
C LYS A 125 7.66 -8.05 -6.82
N GLN A 126 8.41 -8.83 -7.59
CA GLN A 126 9.73 -9.35 -7.21
C GLN A 126 10.68 -8.26 -6.72
N HIS A 127 10.75 -7.12 -7.42
CA HIS A 127 11.67 -6.05 -7.03
C HIS A 127 11.39 -5.48 -5.64
N LYS A 128 10.13 -5.54 -5.14
CA LYS A 128 9.78 -5.13 -3.78
C LYS A 128 10.32 -6.11 -2.73
N VAL A 129 10.28 -7.40 -3.01
CA VAL A 129 10.88 -8.43 -2.14
C VAL A 129 12.40 -8.27 -2.11
N LEU A 130 13.04 -8.08 -3.27
CA LEU A 130 14.49 -7.88 -3.35
C LEU A 130 14.94 -6.57 -2.66
N GLU A 131 14.16 -5.51 -2.76
CA GLU A 131 14.42 -4.24 -2.06
C GLU A 131 14.30 -4.42 -0.53
N ALA A 132 13.27 -5.13 -0.07
CA ALA A 132 13.06 -5.44 1.34
C ALA A 132 14.25 -6.23 1.92
N LYS A 133 14.72 -7.27 1.22
CA LYS A 133 15.89 -8.06 1.64
C LYS A 133 17.14 -7.20 1.75
N ARG A 134 17.45 -6.39 0.72
CA ARG A 134 18.60 -5.45 0.74
C ARG A 134 18.52 -4.46 1.90
N THR A 135 17.33 -3.90 2.14
CA THR A 135 17.11 -2.97 3.26
C THR A 135 17.39 -3.65 4.61
N TYR A 136 16.91 -4.87 4.78
CA TYR A 136 17.15 -5.62 6.01
C TYR A 136 18.62 -5.99 6.18
N GLU A 137 19.31 -6.39 5.13
CA GLU A 137 20.75 -6.70 5.16
C GLU A 137 21.57 -5.47 5.59
N GLN A 138 21.28 -4.30 5.01
CA GLN A 138 22.05 -3.07 5.24
C GLN A 138 21.71 -2.36 6.54
N PHE A 139 20.44 -2.27 6.89
CA PHE A 139 19.95 -1.39 7.97
C PHE A 139 19.28 -2.15 9.10
N LYS A 140 19.07 -3.46 8.98
CA LYS A 140 18.30 -4.27 9.92
C LYS A 140 16.87 -3.76 10.17
N VAL A 141 16.29 -3.08 9.18
CA VAL A 141 14.92 -2.59 9.20
C VAL A 141 14.05 -3.58 8.43
N PRO A 142 13.14 -4.31 9.11
CA PRO A 142 12.24 -5.23 8.44
C PRO A 142 11.23 -4.49 7.57
N THR A 143 10.79 -5.13 6.48
CA THR A 143 9.75 -4.63 5.60
C THR A 143 8.58 -5.59 5.57
N MET A 144 7.40 -5.10 5.96
CA MET A 144 6.15 -5.83 5.92
C MET A 144 5.30 -5.35 4.75
N ALA A 145 4.82 -6.27 3.94
CA ALA A 145 3.73 -5.99 3.01
C ALA A 145 2.38 -6.15 3.71
N ILE A 146 1.50 -5.16 3.52
CA ILE A 146 0.10 -5.23 3.90
C ILE A 146 -0.71 -5.15 2.61
N HIS A 147 -1.29 -6.28 2.22
CA HIS A 147 -2.05 -6.40 0.99
C HIS A 147 -3.55 -6.45 1.28
N TYR A 148 -4.25 -5.42 0.83
CA TYR A 148 -5.70 -5.29 0.94
C TYR A 148 -6.36 -5.93 -0.29
N ASP A 149 -6.88 -7.15 -0.14
CA ASP A 149 -7.75 -7.78 -1.12
C ASP A 149 -9.17 -7.22 -0.97
N LEU A 150 -9.43 -6.14 -1.68
CA LEU A 150 -10.72 -5.44 -1.62
C LEU A 150 -11.83 -6.19 -2.36
N TYR A 151 -11.47 -7.21 -3.16
CA TYR A 151 -12.45 -8.08 -3.83
C TYR A 151 -13.07 -9.06 -2.85
N ASN A 152 -12.24 -9.71 -2.01
CA ASN A 152 -12.69 -10.68 -1.01
C ASN A 152 -12.89 -10.06 0.38
N GLY A 153 -12.54 -8.79 0.58
CA GLY A 153 -12.68 -8.10 1.85
C GLY A 153 -11.72 -8.61 2.94
N GLN A 154 -10.50 -8.99 2.58
CA GLN A 154 -9.50 -9.56 3.48
C GLN A 154 -8.14 -8.88 3.34
N VAL A 155 -7.29 -9.03 4.35
CA VAL A 155 -5.97 -8.41 4.40
C VAL A 155 -4.91 -9.43 4.76
N ALA A 156 -3.84 -9.46 3.96
CA ALA A 156 -2.66 -10.27 4.21
C ALA A 156 -1.53 -9.44 4.79
N PHE A 157 -0.77 -10.05 5.68
CA PHE A 157 0.44 -9.49 6.29
C PHE A 157 1.62 -10.43 6.02
N LEU A 158 2.67 -9.89 5.40
CA LEU A 158 3.85 -10.68 5.04
C LEU A 158 5.12 -9.90 5.35
N ARG A 159 6.07 -10.56 5.97
CA ARG A 159 7.41 -10.01 6.15
C ARG A 159 8.26 -10.31 4.89
N LEU A 160 8.40 -9.33 4.01
CA LEU A 160 9.03 -9.50 2.70
C LEU A 160 10.51 -9.89 2.78
N ASP A 161 11.25 -9.34 3.75
CA ASP A 161 12.66 -9.65 3.94
C ASP A 161 12.89 -11.08 4.46
N ALA A 162 11.91 -11.67 5.15
CA ALA A 162 11.99 -13.02 5.71
C ALA A 162 11.49 -14.14 4.76
N ILE A 163 10.87 -13.79 3.64
CA ILE A 163 10.42 -14.80 2.65
C ILE A 163 11.62 -15.56 2.12
N LYS A 164 11.62 -16.89 2.29
CA LYS A 164 12.67 -17.78 1.76
C LYS A 164 12.45 -17.99 0.26
N GLU A 165 13.52 -18.20 -0.49
CA GLU A 165 13.40 -18.51 -1.92
C GLU A 165 12.64 -19.81 -2.19
N SER A 166 12.77 -20.80 -1.30
CA SER A 166 12.00 -22.04 -1.35
C SER A 166 10.49 -21.85 -1.23
N ASP A 167 10.06 -20.77 -0.56
CA ASP A 167 8.65 -20.49 -0.30
C ASP A 167 8.05 -19.55 -1.35
N MET A 168 8.88 -19.10 -2.31
CA MET A 168 8.46 -18.16 -3.33
C MET A 168 7.87 -18.89 -4.54
N ASN A 169 6.58 -18.65 -4.75
CA ASN A 169 5.90 -19.06 -5.97
C ASN A 169 5.99 -17.93 -6.99
N TRP A 170 7.13 -17.83 -7.68
CA TRP A 170 7.35 -16.81 -8.69
C TRP A 170 6.55 -17.11 -9.96
N ILE A 171 5.70 -16.18 -10.36
CA ILE A 171 4.86 -16.26 -11.54
C ILE A 171 5.11 -15.04 -12.42
N THR A 172 5.20 -15.23 -13.74
CA THR A 172 5.21 -14.12 -14.70
C THR A 172 3.77 -13.78 -15.09
N ARG A 173 3.34 -12.55 -14.82
CA ARG A 173 2.00 -12.08 -15.15
C ARG A 173 2.02 -11.18 -16.38
N GLN A 174 1.42 -11.62 -17.46
CA GLN A 174 1.28 -10.82 -18.69
C GLN A 174 0.44 -9.56 -18.45
N GLN A 175 -0.61 -9.65 -17.62
CA GLN A 175 -1.44 -8.50 -17.21
C GLN A 175 -0.67 -7.43 -16.43
N MET A 176 0.51 -7.76 -15.92
CA MET A 176 1.43 -6.87 -15.22
C MET A 176 2.67 -6.57 -16.05
N GLU A 177 2.53 -6.43 -17.35
CA GLU A 177 3.63 -6.10 -18.29
C GLU A 177 4.76 -7.15 -18.28
N GLY A 178 4.44 -8.42 -18.07
CA GLY A 178 5.40 -9.51 -17.98
C GLY A 178 6.27 -9.49 -16.72
N GLN A 179 5.86 -8.77 -15.68
CA GLN A 179 6.60 -8.72 -14.43
C GLN A 179 6.54 -10.05 -13.68
N THR A 180 7.66 -10.41 -13.06
CA THR A 180 7.72 -11.52 -12.11
C THR A 180 7.13 -11.07 -10.79
N VAL A 181 6.23 -11.87 -10.26
CA VAL A 181 5.50 -11.59 -9.02
C VAL A 181 5.49 -12.81 -8.12
N PHE A 182 5.34 -12.59 -6.83
CA PHE A 182 5.06 -13.59 -5.83
C PHE A 182 3.54 -13.61 -5.56
N ASN A 183 2.90 -14.76 -5.75
CA ASN A 183 1.48 -14.92 -5.42
C ASN A 183 1.34 -15.19 -3.93
N ILE A 184 0.55 -14.34 -3.25
CA ILE A 184 0.34 -14.43 -1.80
C ILE A 184 -0.53 -15.64 -1.51
N ASP A 185 -0.04 -16.56 -0.66
CA ASP A 185 -0.82 -17.69 -0.18
C ASP A 185 -1.96 -17.25 0.74
N GLN A 186 -3.07 -18.00 0.74
CA GLN A 186 -4.25 -17.71 1.55
C GLN A 186 -3.96 -17.69 3.06
N ASN A 187 -2.96 -18.40 3.52
CA ASN A 187 -2.56 -18.45 4.93
C ASN A 187 -2.08 -17.10 5.49
N TYR A 188 -1.65 -16.17 4.62
CA TYR A 188 -1.24 -14.83 5.03
C TYR A 188 -2.41 -13.87 5.27
N PHE A 189 -3.64 -14.25 4.85
CA PHE A 189 -4.84 -13.42 5.04
C PHE A 189 -5.43 -13.65 6.42
N THR A 190 -5.00 -12.84 7.39
CA THR A 190 -5.33 -13.02 8.81
C THR A 190 -6.37 -12.04 9.34
N TRP A 191 -6.74 -11.03 8.54
CA TRP A 191 -7.75 -10.05 8.94
C TRP A 191 -8.84 -9.90 7.89
N LYS A 192 -10.11 -9.84 8.31
CA LYS A 192 -11.26 -9.51 7.47
C LYS A 192 -11.66 -8.06 7.68
N LEU A 193 -11.87 -7.31 6.60
CA LEU A 193 -12.24 -5.89 6.64
C LEU A 193 -13.62 -5.61 7.29
N THR A 194 -14.42 -6.64 7.49
CA THR A 194 -15.71 -6.58 8.21
C THR A 194 -15.55 -6.67 9.72
N GLU A 195 -14.36 -6.97 10.21
CA GLU A 195 -14.03 -7.16 11.62
C GLU A 195 -13.16 -6.00 12.13
N PRO A 196 -13.10 -5.74 13.44
CA PRO A 196 -12.12 -4.81 13.99
C PRO A 196 -10.69 -5.20 13.60
N PRO A 197 -9.78 -4.21 13.43
CA PRO A 197 -8.37 -4.51 13.17
C PRO A 197 -7.77 -5.40 14.26
N VAL A 198 -7.02 -6.40 13.84
CA VAL A 198 -6.27 -7.27 14.77
C VAL A 198 -5.07 -6.53 15.33
N SER A 199 -4.74 -6.78 16.60
CA SER A 199 -3.50 -6.26 17.16
C SER A 199 -2.29 -6.97 16.57
N PHE A 200 -1.23 -6.23 16.33
CA PHE A 200 0.04 -6.77 15.85
C PHE A 200 0.60 -7.89 16.73
N ASP A 201 0.44 -7.76 18.05
CA ASP A 201 0.87 -8.79 19.02
C ASP A 201 0.16 -10.15 18.84
N LEU A 202 -1.04 -10.12 18.23
CA LEU A 202 -1.82 -11.33 17.92
C LEU A 202 -1.43 -11.97 16.58
N MET A 203 -0.74 -11.24 15.71
CA MET A 203 -0.30 -11.74 14.41
C MET A 203 0.96 -12.62 14.48
N GLY A 204 1.53 -12.77 15.67
CA GLY A 204 2.68 -13.60 15.93
C GLY A 204 4.01 -12.84 15.96
N LYS A 205 4.90 -13.24 16.89
CA LYS A 205 6.24 -12.66 17.03
C LYS A 205 7.14 -12.88 15.81
N GLU A 206 6.74 -13.73 14.89
CA GLU A 206 7.45 -14.06 13.66
C GLU A 206 7.44 -12.92 12.63
N LEU A 207 6.58 -11.92 12.83
CA LEU A 207 6.48 -10.76 11.94
C LEU A 207 7.44 -9.61 12.33
N LEU A 208 8.19 -9.76 13.43
CA LEU A 208 9.23 -8.82 13.89
C LEU A 208 10.64 -9.46 13.87
#